data_0b133adb0cc830dd366ecf158183bdcc
#
_entry.id   0b133adb0cc830dd366ecf158183bdcc
#
_cell.length_a   1.000
_cell.length_b   1.000
_cell.length_c   1.000
_cell.angle_alpha   90.00
_cell.angle_beta   90.00
_cell.angle_gamma   90.00
#
_symmetry.space_group_name_H-M   'P 1'
#
loop_
_entity.id
_entity.type
_entity.pdbx_description
1 polymer ?
#
loop_
_entity_poly.entity_id
_entity_poly.type
_entity_poly.pdbx_seq_one_letter_code
_entity_poly.pdbx_strand_id
1 'polypeptide(L)'
;MNIVNEIINNFKTNKQLYIGEKVTISEHMIQTAMLAEKNNSSKGLVCACLLHDYGHFIVDDPDLLVSKSLDGKHENLGYEFLKKHFVPEVIEPIKLHVDAKRYLCRNKQYYDHLSKASKISLNLQGGIMKDDEAKKFSLLKYFED
;
A
#
# COMPACT_ATOMS: atom_id res chain seq x y z
N MET A 1 12.41 15.31 -15.76
CA MET A 1 11.22 14.57 -16.25
C MET A 1 10.03 15.00 -15.42
N ASN A 2 8.86 15.12 -16.03
CA ASN A 2 7.62 15.35 -15.28
C ASN A 2 7.32 14.11 -14.43
N ILE A 3 6.87 14.29 -13.18
CA ILE A 3 6.56 13.21 -12.24
C ILE A 3 5.57 12.18 -12.83
N VAL A 4 4.59 12.62 -13.61
CA VAL A 4 3.63 11.72 -14.26
C VAL A 4 4.34 10.80 -15.25
N ASN A 5 5.25 11.32 -16.04
CA ASN A 5 6.02 10.53 -17.00
C ASN A 5 6.97 9.54 -16.30
N GLU A 6 7.55 9.95 -15.19
CA GLU A 6 8.38 9.07 -14.34
C GLU A 6 7.55 7.90 -13.77
N ILE A 7 6.40 8.20 -13.19
CA ILE A 7 5.47 7.19 -12.68
C ILE A 7 5.06 6.22 -13.79
N ILE A 8 4.60 6.73 -14.94
CA ILE A 8 4.18 5.90 -16.07
C ILE A 8 5.34 5.01 -16.55
N ASN A 9 6.56 5.56 -16.61
CA ASN A 9 7.74 4.79 -17.01
C ASN A 9 8.02 3.65 -16.01
N ASN A 10 7.95 3.93 -14.71
CA ASN A 10 8.15 2.91 -13.66
C ASN A 10 7.11 1.80 -13.76
N PHE A 11 5.84 2.13 -13.99
CA PHE A 11 4.79 1.12 -14.22
C PHE A 11 5.05 0.24 -15.43
N LYS A 12 5.60 0.80 -16.51
CA LYS A 12 5.90 0.06 -17.75
C LYS A 12 7.13 -0.82 -17.64
N THR A 13 8.15 -0.36 -16.94
CA THR A 13 9.48 -0.99 -16.92
C THR A 13 9.68 -1.93 -15.75
N ASN A 14 9.03 -1.68 -14.59
CA ASN A 14 9.16 -2.53 -13.43
C ASN A 14 8.40 -3.84 -13.64
N LYS A 15 9.11 -4.96 -13.56
CA LYS A 15 8.58 -6.33 -13.70
C LYS A 15 8.63 -7.12 -12.39
N GLN A 16 8.89 -6.44 -11.29
CA GLN A 16 8.95 -7.06 -9.98
C GLN A 16 7.61 -7.70 -9.62
N LEU A 17 7.66 -8.96 -9.20
CA LEU A 17 6.46 -9.66 -8.73
C LEU A 17 6.05 -9.12 -7.35
N TYR A 18 4.75 -9.04 -7.14
CA TYR A 18 4.19 -8.84 -5.82
C TYR A 18 4.51 -10.07 -4.97
N ILE A 19 5.01 -9.87 -3.78
CA ILE A 19 5.63 -10.92 -2.95
C ILE A 19 4.74 -12.17 -2.84
N GLY A 20 5.25 -13.31 -3.32
CA GLY A 20 4.56 -14.60 -3.28
C GLY A 20 3.34 -14.72 -4.21
N GLU A 21 3.06 -13.71 -5.02
CA GLU A 21 1.95 -13.67 -5.98
C GLU A 21 2.46 -13.86 -7.43
N LYS A 22 1.53 -14.19 -8.35
CA LYS A 22 1.85 -14.32 -9.78
C LYS A 22 1.67 -13.03 -10.56
N VAL A 23 1.30 -11.94 -9.89
CA VAL A 23 1.10 -10.60 -10.46
C VAL A 23 2.29 -9.70 -10.14
N THR A 24 2.58 -8.76 -11.01
CA THR A 24 3.58 -7.72 -10.72
C THR A 24 3.02 -6.70 -9.74
N ILE A 25 3.90 -5.94 -9.09
CA ILE A 25 3.49 -4.80 -8.24
C ILE A 25 2.67 -3.80 -9.05
N SER A 26 3.06 -3.52 -10.29
CA SER A 26 2.29 -2.64 -11.20
C SER A 26 0.87 -3.16 -11.45
N GLU A 27 0.72 -4.44 -11.76
CA GLU A 27 -0.60 -5.06 -11.97
C GLU A 27 -1.44 -5.03 -10.71
N HIS A 28 -0.85 -5.33 -9.54
CA HIS A 28 -1.54 -5.24 -8.25
C HIS A 28 -2.09 -3.83 -7.98
N MET A 29 -1.26 -2.80 -8.17
CA MET A 29 -1.67 -1.40 -8.00
C MET A 29 -2.79 -0.99 -8.98
N ILE A 30 -2.70 -1.41 -10.24
CA ILE A 30 -3.74 -1.13 -11.25
C ILE A 30 -5.05 -1.83 -10.85
N GLN A 31 -5.02 -3.09 -10.44
CA GLN A 31 -6.21 -3.83 -9.99
C GLN A 31 -6.87 -3.16 -8.79
N THR A 32 -6.09 -2.66 -7.83
CA THR A 32 -6.60 -1.93 -6.66
C THR A 32 -7.29 -0.64 -7.09
N ALA A 33 -6.69 0.13 -8.00
CA ALA A 33 -7.30 1.36 -8.53
C ALA A 33 -8.60 1.07 -9.32
N MET A 34 -8.63 0.02 -10.13
CA MET A 34 -9.83 -0.39 -10.86
C MET A 34 -10.97 -0.80 -9.91
N LEU A 35 -10.65 -1.45 -8.80
CA LEU A 35 -11.64 -1.81 -7.77
C LEU A 35 -12.22 -0.55 -7.10
N ALA A 36 -11.37 0.42 -6.74
CA ALA A 36 -11.81 1.70 -6.19
C ALA A 36 -12.71 2.46 -7.17
N GLU A 37 -12.35 2.49 -8.45
CA GLU A 37 -13.16 3.13 -9.50
C GLU A 37 -14.53 2.44 -9.66
N LYS A 38 -14.55 1.10 -9.68
CA LYS A 38 -15.78 0.31 -9.74
C LYS A 38 -16.72 0.57 -8.55
N ASN A 39 -16.15 0.87 -7.39
CA ASN A 39 -16.90 1.21 -6.17
C ASN A 39 -17.28 2.71 -6.08
N ASN A 40 -17.11 3.48 -7.16
CA ASN A 40 -17.39 4.91 -7.22
C ASN A 40 -16.64 5.74 -6.16
N SER A 41 -15.42 5.32 -5.82
CA SER A 41 -14.55 6.07 -4.92
C SER A 41 -14.17 7.44 -5.50
N SER A 42 -13.77 8.38 -4.65
CA SER A 42 -13.28 9.68 -5.10
C SER A 42 -12.06 9.53 -6.03
N LYS A 43 -11.84 10.50 -6.90
CA LYS A 43 -10.65 10.53 -7.78
C LYS A 43 -9.35 10.50 -6.98
N GLY A 44 -9.32 11.17 -5.83
CA GLY A 44 -8.18 11.15 -4.90
C GLY A 44 -7.89 9.74 -4.40
N LEU A 45 -8.93 9.02 -3.96
CA LEU A 45 -8.77 7.64 -3.47
C LEU A 45 -8.41 6.67 -4.60
N VAL A 46 -8.98 6.80 -5.80
CA VAL A 46 -8.55 5.99 -6.96
C VAL A 46 -7.07 6.21 -7.26
N CYS A 47 -6.60 7.46 -7.23
CA CYS A 47 -5.19 7.78 -7.41
C CYS A 47 -4.33 7.22 -6.27
N ALA A 48 -4.78 7.32 -5.03
CA ALA A 48 -4.10 6.71 -3.88
C ALA A 48 -3.97 5.20 -4.03
N CYS A 49 -5.04 4.52 -4.43
CA CYS A 49 -5.03 3.08 -4.71
C CYS A 49 -4.05 2.71 -5.82
N LEU A 50 -3.95 3.55 -6.88
CA LEU A 50 -2.98 3.34 -7.96
C LEU A 50 -1.52 3.46 -7.48
N LEU A 51 -1.26 4.24 -6.44
CA LEU A 51 0.09 4.58 -6.00
C LEU A 51 0.45 4.01 -4.61
N HIS A 52 -0.46 3.23 -3.96
CA HIS A 52 -0.27 2.83 -2.56
C HIS A 52 1.02 2.05 -2.30
N ASP A 53 1.42 1.22 -3.24
CA ASP A 53 2.62 0.39 -3.18
C ASP A 53 3.81 0.97 -3.98
N TYR A 54 3.72 2.24 -4.42
CA TYR A 54 4.79 2.88 -5.21
C TYR A 54 6.14 2.89 -4.50
N GLY A 55 6.13 2.86 -3.17
CA GLY A 55 7.33 2.75 -2.37
C GLY A 55 8.20 1.52 -2.67
N HIS A 56 7.58 0.44 -3.15
CA HIS A 56 8.33 -0.75 -3.57
C HIS A 56 9.25 -0.50 -4.79
N PHE A 57 8.92 0.50 -5.62
CA PHE A 57 9.82 0.89 -6.74
C PHE A 57 11.04 1.69 -6.27
N ILE A 58 11.02 2.18 -5.04
CA ILE A 58 12.07 3.02 -4.46
C ILE A 58 12.99 2.21 -3.56
N VAL A 59 12.54 1.05 -3.08
CA VAL A 59 13.36 0.14 -2.24
C VAL A 59 14.38 -0.58 -3.12
N ASP A 60 15.67 -0.50 -2.75
CA ASP A 60 16.77 -1.05 -3.55
C ASP A 60 16.74 -2.58 -3.69
N ASP A 61 16.29 -3.29 -2.65
CA ASP A 61 16.20 -4.75 -2.65
C ASP A 61 15.07 -5.26 -1.73
N PRO A 62 13.81 -5.27 -2.21
CA PRO A 62 12.67 -5.71 -1.41
C PRO A 62 12.71 -7.21 -1.07
N ASP A 63 13.27 -8.06 -1.94
CA ASP A 63 13.37 -9.51 -1.67
C ASP A 63 14.36 -9.78 -0.53
N LEU A 64 15.45 -9.02 -0.48
CA LEU A 64 16.40 -9.09 0.61
C LEU A 64 15.77 -8.64 1.94
N LEU A 65 14.97 -7.58 1.94
CA LEU A 65 14.25 -7.11 3.12
C LEU A 65 13.29 -8.19 3.65
N VAL A 66 12.53 -8.83 2.77
CA VAL A 66 11.61 -9.92 3.15
C VAL A 66 12.39 -11.13 3.64
N SER A 67 13.46 -11.56 2.95
CA SER A 67 14.26 -12.70 3.34
C SER A 67 14.94 -12.53 4.70
N LYS A 68 15.24 -11.28 5.09
CA LYS A 68 15.78 -10.91 6.41
C LYS A 68 14.70 -10.60 7.44
N SER A 69 13.42 -10.84 7.13
CA SER A 69 12.29 -10.49 8.00
C SER A 69 12.25 -9.01 8.39
N LEU A 70 12.66 -8.13 7.48
CA LEU A 70 12.64 -6.68 7.67
C LEU A 70 11.42 -6.07 6.98
N ASP A 71 10.74 -5.16 7.69
CA ASP A 71 9.73 -4.31 7.09
C ASP A 71 10.41 -3.20 6.28
N GLY A 72 10.20 -3.19 4.96
CA GLY A 72 10.74 -2.16 4.07
C GLY A 72 10.09 -0.79 4.21
N LYS A 73 9.00 -0.68 4.98
CA LYS A 73 8.22 0.56 5.19
C LYS A 73 7.92 1.29 3.88
N HIS A 74 7.51 0.53 2.88
CA HIS A 74 7.23 1.05 1.54
C HIS A 74 6.17 2.15 1.53
N GLU A 75 5.20 2.11 2.46
CA GLU A 75 4.18 3.14 2.65
C GLU A 75 4.81 4.50 3.01
N ASN A 76 5.83 4.51 3.85
CA ASN A 76 6.54 5.73 4.23
C ASN A 76 7.43 6.24 3.09
N LEU A 77 8.11 5.34 2.38
CA LEU A 77 8.94 5.69 1.23
C LEU A 77 8.08 6.27 0.10
N GLY A 78 6.96 5.62 -0.21
CA GLY A 78 6.00 6.12 -1.20
C GLY A 78 5.46 7.50 -0.82
N TYR A 79 5.03 7.67 0.44
CA TYR A 79 4.58 8.95 0.97
C TYR A 79 5.63 10.05 0.82
N GLU A 80 6.85 9.82 1.29
CA GLU A 80 7.94 10.83 1.25
C GLU A 80 8.29 11.25 -0.18
N PHE A 81 8.28 10.32 -1.12
CA PHE A 81 8.52 10.60 -2.53
C PHE A 81 7.37 11.40 -3.15
N LEU A 82 6.12 10.97 -2.92
CA LEU A 82 4.94 11.50 -3.61
C LEU A 82 4.39 12.80 -2.99
N LYS A 83 4.62 13.08 -1.70
CA LYS A 83 4.04 14.23 -0.99
C LYS A 83 4.40 15.60 -1.58
N LYS A 84 5.44 15.68 -2.38
CA LYS A 84 5.86 16.92 -3.08
C LYS A 84 5.05 17.19 -4.35
N HIS A 85 4.29 16.20 -4.81
CA HIS A 85 3.64 16.21 -6.12
C HIS A 85 2.13 16.03 -6.06
N PHE A 86 1.59 15.51 -4.95
CA PHE A 86 0.18 15.17 -4.82
C PHE A 86 -0.42 15.80 -3.56
N VAL A 87 -1.72 16.02 -3.62
CA VAL A 87 -2.52 16.60 -2.52
C VAL A 87 -2.74 15.59 -1.39
N PRO A 88 -3.07 16.04 -0.16
CA PRO A 88 -3.28 15.17 1.00
C PRO A 88 -4.27 14.04 0.76
N GLU A 89 -5.34 14.28 0.00
CA GLU A 89 -6.36 13.28 -0.35
C GLU A 89 -5.80 12.07 -1.10
N VAL A 90 -4.62 12.20 -1.71
CA VAL A 90 -3.92 11.11 -2.39
C VAL A 90 -2.86 10.49 -1.48
N ILE A 91 -2.04 11.32 -0.84
CA ILE A 91 -0.85 10.82 -0.14
C ILE A 91 -1.14 10.27 1.26
N GLU A 92 -2.16 10.79 1.97
CA GLU A 92 -2.47 10.30 3.31
C GLU A 92 -3.00 8.85 3.30
N PRO A 93 -3.92 8.45 2.41
CA PRO A 93 -4.29 7.03 2.29
C PRO A 93 -3.09 6.13 1.94
N ILE A 94 -2.16 6.60 1.10
CA ILE A 94 -0.93 5.85 0.79
C ILE A 94 -0.13 5.58 2.07
N LYS A 95 0.08 6.60 2.89
CA LYS A 95 0.79 6.48 4.16
C LYS A 95 0.11 5.51 5.13
N LEU A 96 -1.21 5.47 5.13
CA LEU A 96 -2.02 4.76 6.11
C LEU A 96 -2.40 3.33 5.69
N HIS A 97 -2.15 2.91 4.43
CA HIS A 97 -2.72 1.65 3.93
C HIS A 97 -2.22 0.39 4.67
N VAL A 98 -0.98 0.37 5.15
CA VAL A 98 -0.46 -0.73 5.97
C VAL A 98 -1.17 -0.80 7.32
N ASP A 99 -1.35 0.33 7.98
CA ASP A 99 -2.10 0.40 9.23
C ASP A 99 -3.58 0.09 9.02
N ALA A 100 -4.18 0.49 7.90
CA ALA A 100 -5.53 0.11 7.51
C ALA A 100 -5.66 -1.43 7.41
N LYS A 101 -4.73 -2.09 6.75
CA LYS A 101 -4.69 -3.57 6.68
C LYS A 101 -4.57 -4.18 8.09
N ARG A 102 -3.68 -3.67 8.94
CA ARG A 102 -3.51 -4.12 10.33
C ARG A 102 -4.80 -3.94 11.14
N TYR A 103 -5.50 -2.83 10.94
CA TYR A 103 -6.79 -2.55 11.57
C TYR A 103 -7.87 -3.52 11.09
N LEU A 104 -8.03 -3.70 9.79
CA LEU A 104 -9.03 -4.60 9.19
C LEU A 104 -8.81 -6.07 9.58
N CYS A 105 -7.57 -6.49 9.80
CA CYS A 105 -7.22 -7.84 10.27
C CYS A 105 -7.73 -8.17 11.68
N ARG A 106 -8.23 -7.19 12.43
CA ARG A 106 -8.97 -7.43 13.69
C ARG A 106 -10.29 -8.16 13.44
N ASN A 107 -10.83 -8.05 12.23
CA ASN A 107 -11.94 -8.89 11.77
C ASN A 107 -11.38 -10.22 11.26
N LYS A 108 -11.79 -11.32 11.93
CA LYS A 108 -11.31 -12.67 11.58
C LYS A 108 -11.64 -13.05 10.13
N GLN A 109 -12.82 -12.69 9.64
CA GLN A 109 -13.22 -13.01 8.26
C GLN A 109 -12.31 -12.32 7.24
N TYR A 110 -11.98 -11.04 7.46
CA TYR A 110 -11.03 -10.31 6.63
C TYR A 110 -9.64 -10.97 6.66
N TYR A 111 -9.14 -11.29 7.85
CA TYR A 111 -7.84 -11.95 8.03
C TYR A 111 -7.79 -13.30 7.31
N ASP A 112 -8.84 -14.12 7.44
CA ASP A 112 -8.89 -15.45 6.83
C ASP A 112 -8.84 -15.40 5.28
N HIS A 113 -9.36 -14.34 4.67
CA HIS A 113 -9.34 -14.12 3.21
C HIS A 113 -8.00 -13.60 2.66
N LEU A 114 -7.07 -13.19 3.53
CA LEU A 114 -5.75 -12.76 3.07
C LEU A 114 -4.98 -13.93 2.44
N SER A 115 -4.23 -13.63 1.38
CA SER A 115 -3.26 -14.57 0.82
C SER A 115 -2.18 -14.92 1.85
N LYS A 116 -1.49 -16.05 1.62
CA LYS A 116 -0.34 -16.45 2.46
C LYS A 116 0.74 -15.35 2.49
N ALA A 117 1.03 -14.76 1.33
CA ALA A 117 1.99 -13.66 1.22
C ALA A 117 1.56 -12.44 2.04
N SER A 118 0.28 -12.04 1.98
CA SER A 118 -0.26 -10.94 2.78
C SER A 118 -0.19 -11.20 4.28
N LYS A 119 -0.39 -12.45 4.73
CA LYS A 119 -0.22 -12.84 6.14
C LYS A 119 1.23 -12.76 6.60
N ILE A 120 2.18 -13.15 5.76
CA ILE A 120 3.61 -13.01 6.04
C ILE A 120 3.98 -11.53 6.17
N SER A 121 3.60 -10.70 5.20
CA SER A 121 3.89 -9.27 5.25
C SER A 121 3.22 -8.56 6.43
N LEU A 122 2.00 -8.96 6.80
CA LEU A 122 1.32 -8.45 8.00
C LEU A 122 2.17 -8.64 9.26
N ASN A 123 2.76 -9.82 9.44
CA ASN A 123 3.63 -10.10 10.59
C ASN A 123 4.87 -9.21 10.61
N LEU A 124 5.47 -8.96 9.45
CA LEU A 124 6.62 -8.05 9.30
C LEU A 124 6.24 -6.59 9.57
N GLN A 125 4.99 -6.21 9.29
CA GLN A 125 4.45 -4.87 9.46
C GLN A 125 3.94 -4.57 10.87
N GLY A 126 4.14 -5.46 11.83
CA GLY A 126 3.74 -5.29 13.24
C GLY A 126 2.52 -6.09 13.66
N GLY A 127 1.96 -6.93 12.77
CA GLY A 127 0.84 -7.81 13.06
C GLY A 127 -0.52 -7.09 13.17
N ILE A 128 -1.49 -7.79 13.71
CA ILE A 128 -2.85 -7.26 13.92
C ILE A 128 -2.79 -6.08 14.90
N MET A 129 -3.49 -5.00 14.57
CA MET A 129 -3.52 -3.78 15.37
C MET A 129 -4.19 -4.03 16.73
N LYS A 130 -3.57 -3.56 17.80
CA LYS A 130 -4.10 -3.65 19.16
C LYS A 130 -5.19 -2.61 19.43
N ASP A 131 -5.96 -2.78 20.52
CA ASP A 131 -7.12 -1.93 20.79
C ASP A 131 -6.77 -0.44 20.95
N ASP A 132 -5.69 -0.10 21.65
CA ASP A 132 -5.26 1.29 21.83
C ASP A 132 -4.73 1.92 20.55
N GLU A 133 -4.02 1.15 19.70
CA GLU A 133 -3.62 1.59 18.37
C GLU A 133 -4.85 1.82 17.48
N ALA A 134 -5.81 0.88 17.50
CA ALA A 134 -7.05 0.96 16.72
C ALA A 134 -7.90 2.18 17.08
N LYS A 135 -8.00 2.52 18.37
CA LYS A 135 -8.68 3.74 18.81
C LYS A 135 -8.03 4.99 18.26
N LYS A 136 -6.71 5.08 18.30
CA LYS A 136 -5.97 6.22 17.74
C LYS A 136 -6.11 6.30 16.24
N PHE A 137 -5.98 5.16 15.56
CA PHE A 137 -6.12 5.07 14.11
C PHE A 137 -7.49 5.53 13.62
N SER A 138 -8.57 5.11 14.30
CA SER A 138 -9.96 5.48 13.96
C SER A 138 -10.28 6.97 14.08
N LEU A 139 -9.42 7.75 14.73
CA LEU A 139 -9.58 9.20 14.87
C LEU A 139 -8.88 10.00 13.76
N LEU A 140 -8.16 9.34 12.87
CA LEU A 140 -7.44 10.01 11.78
C LEU A 140 -8.42 10.49 10.71
N LYS A 141 -8.13 11.65 10.11
CA LYS A 141 -8.98 12.30 9.10
C LYS A 141 -9.29 11.40 7.90
N TYR A 142 -8.32 10.56 7.49
CA TYR A 142 -8.44 9.68 6.31
C TYR A 142 -8.65 8.21 6.70
N PHE A 143 -9.19 7.96 7.87
CA PHE A 143 -9.43 6.61 8.39
C PHE A 143 -10.37 5.77 7.51
N GLU A 144 -11.40 6.41 6.93
CA GLU A 144 -12.43 5.74 6.13
C GLU A 144 -11.98 5.47 4.67
N ASP A 145 -10.88 6.09 4.22
CA ASP A 145 -10.33 5.93 2.88
C ASP A 145 -9.43 4.67 2.78
#